data_c091d517dce1bf508aaa7be6ce3834aa
#
_entry.id   c091d517dce1bf508aaa7be6ce3834aa
#
_cell.length_a   1.000
_cell.length_b   1.000
_cell.length_c   1.000
_cell.angle_alpha   90.00
_cell.angle_beta   90.00
_cell.angle_gamma   90.00
#
_symmetry.space_group_name_H-M   'P 1'
#
loop_
_entity.id
_entity.type
_entity.pdbx_description
1 polymer ?
#
loop_
_entity_poly.entity_id
_entity_poly.type
_entity_poly.pdbx_seq_one_letter_code
_entity_poly.pdbx_strand_id
1 'polypeptide(L)'
;MHSPYIYAIVRQVFMRSKPVVCDDLFDLLVASGIPRKRAVQLRNLVEHCSYSKVGIDCGCEGHDFVVLTRHFPDEGLALVAREAQDCGTTLAIVAPYANRERDEACRRIVEAHPSTTVDNRGYLLVFNNHLPKQHFKL
;
A
#
# COMPACT_ATOMS: atom_id res chain seq x y z
N MET A 1 -8.96 11.62 -13.52
CA MET A 1 -8.54 10.22 -13.25
C MET A 1 -9.17 9.32 -14.31
N HIS A 2 -8.34 8.58 -15.04
CA HIS A 2 -8.80 7.80 -16.20
C HIS A 2 -8.73 6.29 -16.01
N SER A 3 -8.31 5.79 -14.85
CA SER A 3 -8.25 4.37 -14.58
C SER A 3 -9.55 3.89 -13.94
N PRO A 4 -10.35 3.04 -14.62
CA PRO A 4 -11.54 2.45 -14.00
C PRO A 4 -11.22 1.65 -12.74
N TYR A 5 -10.07 1.00 -12.72
CA TYR A 5 -9.59 0.24 -11.55
C TYR A 5 -9.40 1.14 -10.35
N ILE A 6 -8.66 2.24 -10.52
CA ILE A 6 -8.40 3.18 -9.42
C ILE A 6 -9.67 3.93 -9.02
N TYR A 7 -10.53 4.26 -9.98
CA TYR A 7 -11.81 4.90 -9.68
C TYR A 7 -12.68 4.01 -8.78
N ALA A 8 -12.75 2.72 -9.07
CA ALA A 8 -13.48 1.77 -8.25
C ALA A 8 -12.90 1.68 -6.83
N ILE A 9 -11.57 1.68 -6.71
CA ILE A 9 -10.91 1.68 -5.41
C ILE A 9 -11.23 2.95 -4.62
N VAL A 10 -11.16 4.12 -5.26
CA VAL A 10 -11.50 5.38 -4.59
C VAL A 10 -12.92 5.32 -4.03
N ARG A 11 -13.89 4.90 -4.84
CA ARG A 11 -15.28 4.87 -4.43
C ARG A 11 -15.61 3.80 -3.41
N GLN A 12 -15.07 2.60 -3.60
CA GLN A 12 -15.47 1.44 -2.80
C GLN A 12 -14.56 1.16 -1.61
N VAL A 13 -13.38 1.74 -1.59
CA VAL A 13 -12.39 1.50 -0.54
C VAL A 13 -12.09 2.79 0.22
N PHE A 14 -11.53 3.79 -0.46
CA PHE A 14 -11.01 4.98 0.22
C PHE A 14 -12.09 5.90 0.78
N MET A 15 -13.26 5.89 0.18
CA MET A 15 -14.38 6.73 0.65
C MET A 15 -15.23 6.06 1.73
N ARG A 16 -14.98 4.81 2.05
CA ARG A 16 -15.67 4.12 3.13
C ARG A 16 -15.05 4.44 4.48
N SER A 17 -15.90 4.76 5.45
CA SER A 17 -15.45 5.11 6.81
C SER A 17 -15.46 3.92 7.77
N LYS A 18 -16.03 2.78 7.36
CA LYS A 18 -16.11 1.58 8.20
C LYS A 18 -15.50 0.39 7.48
N PRO A 19 -14.86 -0.53 8.24
CA PRO A 19 -14.32 -1.74 7.62
C PRO A 19 -15.47 -2.64 7.15
N VAL A 20 -15.31 -3.24 5.97
CA VAL A 20 -16.23 -4.25 5.46
C VAL A 20 -16.15 -5.51 6.31
N VAL A 21 -14.94 -5.83 6.80
CA VAL A 21 -14.69 -6.97 7.69
C VAL A 21 -13.90 -6.49 8.91
N CYS A 22 -14.40 -6.82 10.11
CA CYS A 22 -13.66 -6.61 11.36
C CYS A 22 -13.09 -7.94 11.81
N ASP A 23 -11.80 -8.15 11.59
CA ASP A 23 -11.13 -9.42 11.88
C ASP A 23 -9.73 -9.18 12.49
N ASP A 24 -8.99 -10.27 12.67
CA ASP A 24 -7.64 -10.20 13.26
C ASP A 24 -6.69 -9.35 12.42
N LEU A 25 -6.82 -9.36 11.10
CA LEU A 25 -5.97 -8.54 10.24
C LEU A 25 -6.21 -7.05 10.50
N PHE A 26 -7.47 -6.64 10.62
CA PHE A 26 -7.78 -5.25 10.94
C PHE A 26 -7.17 -4.86 12.29
N ASP A 27 -7.32 -5.73 13.29
CA ASP A 27 -6.76 -5.49 14.63
C ASP A 27 -5.23 -5.39 14.60
N LEU A 28 -4.58 -6.23 13.79
CA LEU A 28 -3.13 -6.18 13.60
C LEU A 28 -2.68 -4.87 12.96
N LEU A 29 -3.41 -4.38 11.97
CA LEU A 29 -3.08 -3.11 11.33
C LEU A 29 -3.15 -1.96 12.33
N VAL A 30 -4.18 -1.93 13.16
CA VAL A 30 -4.33 -0.91 14.21
C VAL A 30 -3.21 -1.06 15.25
N ALA A 31 -2.93 -2.29 15.69
CA ALA A 31 -1.90 -2.57 16.68
C ALA A 31 -0.49 -2.23 16.18
N SER A 32 -0.28 -2.21 14.87
CA SER A 32 0.99 -1.83 14.25
C SER A 32 1.23 -0.32 14.22
N GLY A 33 0.33 0.46 14.80
CA GLY A 33 0.47 1.90 14.87
C GLY A 33 -0.12 2.66 13.69
N ILE A 34 -0.85 1.98 12.81
CA ILE A 34 -1.50 2.63 11.67
C ILE A 34 -2.76 3.36 12.18
N PRO A 35 -2.93 4.66 11.85
CA PRO A 35 -4.15 5.38 12.25
C PRO A 35 -5.40 4.64 11.80
N ARG A 36 -6.43 4.62 12.65
CA ARG A 36 -7.64 3.84 12.40
C ARG A 36 -8.24 4.09 11.02
N LYS A 37 -8.34 5.34 10.60
CA LYS A 37 -8.86 5.70 9.28
C LYS A 37 -8.10 4.99 8.16
N ARG A 38 -6.77 4.94 8.26
CA ARG A 38 -5.94 4.30 7.25
C ARG A 38 -5.99 2.78 7.33
N ALA A 39 -6.08 2.25 8.55
CA ALA A 39 -6.26 0.82 8.75
C ALA A 39 -7.57 0.33 8.12
N VAL A 40 -8.65 1.09 8.27
CA VAL A 40 -9.93 0.80 7.61
C VAL A 40 -9.75 0.73 6.09
N GLN A 41 -9.10 1.73 5.52
CA GLN A 41 -8.87 1.79 4.07
C GLN A 41 -8.04 0.59 3.58
N LEU A 42 -6.96 0.28 4.27
CA LEU A 42 -6.09 -0.84 3.87
C LEU A 42 -6.81 -2.18 4.02
N ARG A 43 -7.58 -2.37 5.10
CA ARG A 43 -8.36 -3.61 5.25
C ARG A 43 -9.41 -3.76 4.16
N ASN A 44 -10.08 -2.67 3.81
CA ASN A 44 -11.07 -2.69 2.73
C ASN A 44 -10.43 -2.95 1.38
N LEU A 45 -9.20 -2.47 1.17
CA LEU A 45 -8.44 -2.76 -0.06
C LEU A 45 -8.15 -4.25 -0.18
N VAL A 46 -7.76 -4.90 0.92
CA VAL A 46 -7.50 -6.35 0.96
C VAL A 46 -8.75 -7.11 0.50
N GLU A 47 -9.93 -6.74 1.01
CA GLU A 47 -11.18 -7.37 0.59
C GLU A 47 -11.50 -7.10 -0.88
N HIS A 48 -11.41 -5.84 -1.28
CA HIS A 48 -11.74 -5.44 -2.65
C HIS A 48 -10.86 -6.15 -3.70
N CYS A 49 -9.59 -6.29 -3.42
CA CYS A 49 -8.63 -6.93 -4.33
C CYS A 49 -8.50 -8.44 -4.10
N SER A 50 -9.21 -9.00 -3.14
CA SER A 50 -9.16 -10.43 -2.79
C SER A 50 -7.75 -10.91 -2.45
N TYR A 51 -6.97 -10.09 -1.77
CA TYR A 51 -5.65 -10.50 -1.30
C TYR A 51 -5.82 -11.52 -0.16
N SER A 52 -5.16 -12.67 -0.26
CA SER A 52 -5.29 -13.75 0.73
C SER A 52 -4.08 -13.85 1.65
N LYS A 53 -2.89 -13.55 1.16
CA LYS A 53 -1.64 -13.64 1.93
C LYS A 53 -1.10 -12.25 2.17
N VAL A 54 -1.36 -11.73 3.37
CA VAL A 54 -1.01 -10.37 3.77
C VAL A 54 0.08 -10.42 4.82
N GLY A 55 1.13 -9.59 4.64
CA GLY A 55 2.20 -9.46 5.61
C GLY A 55 2.35 -8.03 6.09
N ILE A 56 2.98 -7.86 7.25
CA ILE A 56 3.30 -6.57 7.84
C ILE A 56 4.78 -6.56 8.18
N ASP A 57 5.51 -5.58 7.65
CA ASP A 57 6.95 -5.41 7.88
C ASP A 57 7.76 -6.68 7.62
N CYS A 58 7.45 -7.36 6.53
CA CYS A 58 8.10 -8.62 6.14
C CYS A 58 8.49 -8.60 4.66
N GLY A 59 9.14 -9.67 4.22
CA GLY A 59 9.47 -9.85 2.81
C GLY A 59 8.24 -10.15 1.97
N CYS A 60 8.36 -9.94 0.66
CA CYS A 60 7.22 -10.05 -0.26
C CYS A 60 6.99 -11.47 -0.77
N GLU A 61 7.98 -12.34 -0.70
CA GLU A 61 7.85 -13.70 -1.20
C GLU A 61 6.67 -14.43 -0.55
N GLY A 62 5.80 -14.98 -1.38
CA GLY A 62 4.62 -15.70 -0.91
C GLY A 62 3.49 -14.84 -0.41
N HIS A 63 3.56 -13.52 -0.61
CA HIS A 63 2.51 -12.58 -0.17
C HIS A 63 1.87 -11.87 -1.36
N ASP A 64 0.56 -11.64 -1.27
CA ASP A 64 -0.19 -10.85 -2.25
C ASP A 64 -0.09 -9.36 -1.93
N PHE A 65 0.00 -9.03 -0.66
CA PHE A 65 -0.03 -7.67 -0.16
C PHE A 65 0.86 -7.56 1.08
N VAL A 66 1.72 -6.56 1.10
CA VAL A 66 2.59 -6.29 2.26
C VAL A 66 2.44 -4.84 2.67
N VAL A 67 2.21 -4.62 3.96
CA VAL A 67 2.16 -3.29 4.55
C VAL A 67 3.48 -3.03 5.26
N LEU A 68 4.17 -1.98 4.85
CA LEU A 68 5.38 -1.50 5.53
C LEU A 68 4.97 -0.35 6.44
N THR A 69 5.04 -0.56 7.75
CA THR A 69 4.63 0.44 8.73
C THR A 69 5.65 1.56 8.81
N ARG A 70 5.31 2.61 9.55
CA ARG A 70 6.23 3.73 9.78
C ARG A 70 7.52 3.31 10.50
N HIS A 71 7.52 2.14 11.13
CA HIS A 71 8.70 1.58 11.82
C HIS A 71 9.65 0.84 10.90
N PHE A 72 9.22 0.54 9.68
CA PHE A 72 10.10 -0.11 8.70
C PHE A 72 11.21 0.85 8.30
N PRO A 73 12.48 0.40 8.27
CA PRO A 73 13.61 1.28 7.99
C PRO A 73 13.54 1.92 6.60
N ASP A 74 13.79 3.22 6.51
CA ASP A 74 13.72 3.96 5.25
C ASP A 74 14.69 3.42 4.21
N GLU A 75 15.88 3.03 4.63
CA GLU A 75 16.92 2.48 3.75
C GLU A 75 16.55 1.13 3.15
N GLY A 76 15.56 0.44 3.71
CA GLY A 76 15.08 -0.85 3.19
C GLY A 76 13.95 -0.74 2.17
N LEU A 77 13.35 0.44 2.01
CA LEU A 77 12.15 0.60 1.17
C LEU A 77 12.41 0.26 -0.30
N ALA A 78 13.51 0.74 -0.86
CA ALA A 78 13.82 0.51 -2.28
C ALA A 78 14.01 -0.98 -2.58
N LEU A 79 14.65 -1.70 -1.67
CA LEU A 79 14.89 -3.15 -1.83
C LEU A 79 13.57 -3.92 -1.78
N VAL A 80 12.70 -3.60 -0.84
CA VAL A 80 11.40 -4.27 -0.72
C VAL A 80 10.50 -3.95 -1.92
N ALA A 81 10.54 -2.72 -2.42
CA ALA A 81 9.78 -2.34 -3.61
C ALA A 81 10.22 -3.15 -4.84
N ARG A 82 11.52 -3.40 -4.99
CA ARG A 82 12.05 -4.24 -6.06
C ARG A 82 11.62 -5.70 -5.89
N GLU A 83 11.71 -6.22 -4.68
CA GLU A 83 11.25 -7.57 -4.37
C GLU A 83 9.76 -7.72 -4.66
N ALA A 84 8.95 -6.73 -4.29
CA ALA A 84 7.52 -6.73 -4.58
C ALA A 84 7.23 -6.78 -6.08
N GLN A 85 8.03 -6.06 -6.86
CA GLN A 85 7.91 -6.10 -8.32
C GLN A 85 8.20 -7.50 -8.87
N ASP A 86 9.23 -8.15 -8.36
CA ASP A 86 9.61 -9.50 -8.80
C ASP A 86 8.57 -10.55 -8.38
N CYS A 87 7.94 -10.38 -7.22
CA CYS A 87 6.96 -11.32 -6.69
C CYS A 87 5.52 -11.02 -7.13
N GLY A 88 5.27 -9.88 -7.74
CA GLY A 88 3.91 -9.45 -8.07
C GLY A 88 3.10 -9.01 -6.86
N THR A 89 3.75 -8.62 -5.77
CA THR A 89 3.12 -8.23 -4.52
C THR A 89 2.74 -6.74 -4.55
N THR A 90 1.55 -6.39 -4.10
CA THR A 90 1.17 -4.99 -3.88
C THR A 90 1.74 -4.52 -2.55
N LEU A 91 2.35 -3.34 -2.54
CA LEU A 91 2.89 -2.72 -1.32
C LEU A 91 2.03 -1.55 -0.87
N ALA A 92 1.92 -1.40 0.44
CA ALA A 92 1.46 -0.17 1.07
C ALA A 92 2.57 0.35 1.98
N ILE A 93 3.15 1.49 1.64
CA ILE A 93 4.19 2.11 2.46
C ILE A 93 3.51 3.17 3.31
N VAL A 94 3.41 2.91 4.61
CA VAL A 94 2.72 3.80 5.55
C VAL A 94 3.61 5.00 5.88
N ALA A 95 3.01 6.17 6.06
CA ALA A 95 3.69 7.41 6.41
C ALA A 95 4.82 7.79 5.45
N PRO A 96 4.55 7.92 4.14
CA PRO A 96 5.61 8.25 3.17
C PRO A 96 6.22 9.63 3.41
N TYR A 97 5.54 10.50 4.14
CA TYR A 97 6.00 11.86 4.44
C TYR A 97 6.52 12.02 5.86
N ALA A 98 6.77 10.92 6.57
CA ALA A 98 7.19 10.98 7.98
C ALA A 98 8.50 11.74 8.19
N ASN A 99 9.43 11.64 7.23
CA ASN A 99 10.68 12.37 7.24
C ASN A 99 11.19 12.52 5.80
N ARG A 100 12.25 13.33 5.65
CA ARG A 100 12.80 13.63 4.33
C ARG A 100 13.37 12.41 3.61
N GLU A 101 14.08 11.55 4.33
CA GLU A 101 14.69 10.34 3.76
C GLU A 101 13.63 9.39 3.22
N ARG A 102 12.55 9.22 3.98
CA ARG A 102 11.44 8.36 3.59
C ARG A 102 10.70 8.92 2.38
N ASP A 103 10.46 10.23 2.36
CA ASP A 103 9.82 10.90 1.22
C ASP A 103 10.66 10.74 -0.04
N GLU A 104 11.97 10.97 0.05
CA GLU A 104 12.86 10.81 -1.10
C GLU A 104 12.90 9.35 -1.60
N ALA A 105 12.94 8.38 -0.69
CA ALA A 105 12.90 6.96 -1.07
C ALA A 105 11.61 6.63 -1.80
N CYS A 106 10.47 7.11 -1.30
CA CYS A 106 9.17 6.89 -1.94
C CYS A 106 9.09 7.53 -3.31
N ARG A 107 9.61 8.73 -3.47
CA ARG A 107 9.66 9.41 -4.79
C ARG A 107 10.46 8.60 -5.81
N ARG A 108 11.60 8.06 -5.41
CA ARG A 108 12.41 7.20 -6.29
C ARG A 108 11.68 5.93 -6.67
N ILE A 109 10.96 5.34 -5.73
CA ILE A 109 10.15 4.15 -6.00
C ILE A 109 9.07 4.46 -7.04
N VAL A 110 8.33 5.55 -6.87
CA VAL A 110 7.30 5.99 -7.83
C VAL A 110 7.90 6.20 -9.21
N GLU A 111 9.03 6.91 -9.27
CA GLU A 111 9.69 7.24 -10.52
C GLU A 111 10.15 5.99 -11.28
N ALA A 112 10.70 5.01 -10.57
CA ALA A 112 11.25 3.79 -11.16
C ALA A 112 10.19 2.69 -11.41
N HIS A 113 9.03 2.78 -10.78
CA HIS A 113 8.03 1.71 -10.82
C HIS A 113 7.32 1.64 -12.19
N PRO A 114 7.25 0.45 -12.81
CA PRO A 114 6.70 0.32 -14.17
C PRO A 114 5.17 0.26 -14.24
N SER A 115 4.46 0.24 -13.12
CA SER A 115 3.01 0.18 -13.11
C SER A 115 2.41 1.27 -12.22
N THR A 116 1.15 1.10 -11.78
CA THR A 116 0.40 2.15 -11.10
C THR A 116 0.85 2.35 -9.65
N THR A 117 0.97 3.60 -9.22
CA THR A 117 1.17 3.98 -7.82
C THR A 117 0.09 4.97 -7.42
N VAL A 118 -0.30 4.93 -6.14
CA VAL A 118 -1.33 5.82 -5.58
C VAL A 118 -0.83 6.40 -4.27
N ASP A 119 -0.69 7.71 -4.21
CA ASP A 119 -0.37 8.43 -2.98
C ASP A 119 -1.67 8.89 -2.34
N ASN A 120 -2.03 8.28 -1.22
CA ASN A 120 -3.21 8.65 -0.45
C ASN A 120 -2.81 9.32 0.87
N ARG A 121 -1.73 10.08 0.87
CA ARG A 121 -1.18 10.86 1.98
C ARG A 121 -0.67 10.03 3.16
N GLY A 122 -1.53 9.20 3.77
CA GLY A 122 -1.15 8.36 4.91
C GLY A 122 -0.37 7.12 4.49
N TYR A 123 -0.43 6.75 3.23
CA TYR A 123 0.32 5.63 2.67
C TYR A 123 0.47 5.77 1.17
N LEU A 124 1.50 5.13 0.64
CA LEU A 124 1.76 5.01 -0.80
C LEU A 124 1.46 3.58 -1.22
N LEU A 125 0.55 3.39 -2.17
CA LEU A 125 0.28 2.09 -2.77
C LEU A 125 1.14 1.90 -4.02
N VAL A 126 1.79 0.75 -4.11
CA VAL A 126 2.62 0.35 -5.25
C VAL A 126 2.03 -0.94 -5.80
N PHE A 127 1.26 -0.83 -6.88
CA PHE A 127 0.59 -1.98 -7.48
C PHE A 127 1.52 -2.74 -8.42
N ASN A 128 1.39 -4.06 -8.45
CA ASN A 128 2.15 -4.96 -9.32
C ASN A 128 1.21 -5.95 -10.02
N ASN A 129 0.16 -5.43 -10.65
CA ASN A 129 -0.88 -6.20 -11.30
C ASN A 129 -1.02 -5.87 -12.79
N HIS A 130 0.09 -5.53 -13.45
CA HIS A 130 0.16 -5.23 -14.89
C HIS A 130 -0.63 -3.99 -15.32
N LEU A 131 -0.96 -3.09 -14.41
CA LEU A 131 -1.56 -1.81 -14.75
C LEU A 131 -0.53 -0.88 -15.40
N PRO A 132 -0.97 0.07 -16.25
CA PRO A 132 -0.06 1.04 -16.86
C PRO A 132 0.70 1.86 -15.82
N LYS A 133 1.86 2.38 -16.22
CA LYS A 133 2.61 3.32 -15.38
C LYS A 133 1.82 4.62 -15.27
N GLN A 134 1.26 4.86 -14.11
CA GLN A 134 0.50 6.06 -13.75
C GLN A 134 0.73 6.35 -12.28
N HIS A 135 0.69 7.63 -11.92
CA HIS A 135 0.78 8.03 -10.51
C HIS A 135 -0.41 8.90 -10.18
N PHE A 136 -1.18 8.47 -9.18
CA PHE A 136 -2.35 9.21 -8.69
C PHE A 136 -2.04 9.77 -7.30
N LYS A 137 -2.35 11.05 -7.12
CA LYS A 137 -2.19 11.72 -5.84
C LYS A 137 -3.57 12.17 -5.36
N LEU A 138 -4.02 11.58 -4.28
CA LEU A 138 -5.38 11.79 -3.76
C LEU A 138 -5.44 12.77 -2.57
#